data_4a97f0c0cd12bf8d61098caeb26d8690
#
_entry.id   4a97f0c0cd12bf8d61098caeb26d8690
#
_cell.length_a   1.000
_cell.length_b   1.000
_cell.length_c   1.000
_cell.angle_alpha   90.00
_cell.angle_beta   90.00
_cell.angle_gamma   90.00
#
_symmetry.space_group_name_H-M   'P 1'
#
loop_
_entity.id
_entity.type
_entity.pdbx_description
1 polymer ?
#
loop_
_entity_poly.entity_id
_entity_poly.type
_entity_poly.pdbx_seq_one_letter_code
_entity_poly.pdbx_strand_id
1 'polypeptide(L)' 'MTTTNFSTPTISASFETSTNLSQAEYDPSMKILTLHFRKGGVYEFIDVERNTYDELLKAKSVGQFFHSAIKGKFEFLRRG' A
#
# COMPACT_ATOMS: atom_id res chain seq x y z
N MET A 1 -2.57 32.33 1.39
CA MET A 1 -2.34 31.70 1.19
C MET A 1 -2.52 30.80 1.10
N THR A 2 -2.58 30.65 0.96
CA THR A 2 -2.65 29.78 0.74
C THR A 2 -2.44 28.79 1.17
N THR A 3 -3.22 28.27 1.63
CA THR A 3 -2.77 27.38 2.00
C THR A 3 -2.29 26.54 1.33
N THR A 4 -1.44 26.31 1.52
CA THR A 4 -0.93 25.50 0.78
C THR A 4 -0.66 24.29 1.35
N ASN A 5 -1.13 23.29 0.82
CA ASN A 5 -0.90 22.02 1.25
C ASN A 5 0.30 21.52 0.56
N PHE A 6 1.32 21.25 1.29
CA PHE A 6 2.51 20.77 0.67
C PHE A 6 2.68 19.29 0.76
N SER A 7 1.68 18.57 1.29
CA SER A 7 1.87 17.14 1.34
C SER A 7 1.74 16.56 -0.05
N THR A 8 2.51 15.52 -0.31
CA THR A 8 2.44 14.80 -1.57
C THR A 8 1.13 14.04 -1.61
N PRO A 9 0.40 14.08 -2.72
CA PRO A 9 -0.86 13.35 -2.79
C PRO A 9 -0.64 11.86 -2.65
N THR A 10 -1.61 11.21 -2.05
CA THR A 10 -1.64 9.75 -1.98
C THR A 10 -1.80 9.21 -3.39
N ILE A 11 -1.02 8.20 -3.73
CA ILE A 11 -1.13 7.54 -5.03
C ILE A 11 -1.77 6.18 -4.83
N SER A 12 -2.45 5.70 -5.85
CA SER A 12 -3.18 4.45 -5.73
C SER A 12 -3.08 3.62 -7.00
N ALA A 13 -3.33 2.33 -6.85
CA ALA A 13 -3.32 1.38 -7.95
C ALA A 13 -4.34 0.29 -7.65
N SER A 14 -4.97 -0.21 -8.72
CA SER A 14 -5.93 -1.29 -8.61
C SER A 14 -5.34 -2.56 -9.20
N PHE A 15 -5.69 -3.71 -8.61
CA PHE A 15 -5.16 -5.00 -9.04
C PHE A 15 -6.33 -5.87 -9.47
N GLU A 16 -6.71 -5.76 -10.74
CA GLU A 16 -7.92 -6.41 -11.20
C GLU A 16 -7.79 -7.92 -11.31
N THR A 17 -6.58 -8.42 -11.52
CA THR A 17 -6.38 -9.85 -11.67
C THR A 17 -5.88 -10.54 -10.42
N SER A 18 -5.56 -9.80 -9.38
CA SER A 18 -5.09 -10.42 -8.14
C SER A 18 -6.25 -11.01 -7.36
N THR A 19 -6.05 -12.19 -6.80
CA THR A 19 -7.07 -12.82 -5.96
C THR A 19 -6.96 -12.37 -4.51
N ASN A 20 -5.87 -11.73 -4.14
CA ASN A 20 -5.65 -11.30 -2.75
C ASN A 20 -5.92 -9.83 -2.52
N LEU A 21 -5.32 -8.98 -3.33
CA LEU A 21 -5.38 -7.55 -3.14
C LEU A 21 -6.23 -6.92 -4.22
N SER A 22 -7.08 -5.99 -3.84
CA SER A 22 -7.88 -5.26 -4.82
C SER A 22 -7.29 -3.90 -5.12
N GLN A 23 -6.61 -3.31 -4.16
CA GLN A 23 -6.12 -1.95 -4.33
C GLN A 23 -4.99 -1.68 -3.36
N ALA A 24 -4.08 -0.82 -3.76
CA ALA A 24 -3.03 -0.31 -2.89
C ALA A 24 -3.02 1.21 -2.97
N GLU A 25 -2.75 1.85 -1.85
CA GLU A 25 -2.58 3.28 -1.78
C GLU A 25 -1.29 3.58 -1.03
N TYR A 26 -0.56 4.57 -1.48
CA TYR A 26 0.68 4.93 -0.81
C TYR A 26 0.74 6.42 -0.56
N ASP A 27 1.04 6.79 0.68
CA ASP A 27 1.23 8.17 1.09
C ASP A 27 2.72 8.44 1.22
N PRO A 28 3.33 9.11 0.24
CA PRO A 28 4.78 9.32 0.29
C PRO A 28 5.23 10.20 1.44
N SER A 29 4.39 11.13 1.88
CA SER A 29 4.80 12.03 2.94
C SER A 29 4.80 11.34 4.29
N MET A 30 3.89 10.40 4.52
CA MET A 30 3.80 9.66 5.76
C MET A 30 4.44 8.29 5.70
N LYS A 31 4.81 7.85 4.50
CA LYS A 31 5.35 6.51 4.24
C LYS A 31 4.40 5.42 4.73
N ILE A 32 3.13 5.61 4.43
CA ILE A 32 2.09 4.64 4.80
C ILE A 32 1.58 3.97 3.55
N LEU A 33 1.61 2.64 3.57
CA LEU A 33 1.09 1.82 2.50
C LEU A 33 -0.22 1.19 2.96
N THR A 34 -1.31 1.52 2.28
CA THR A 34 -2.63 0.99 2.61
C THR A 34 -3.00 -0.08 1.60
N LEU A 35 -3.33 -1.26 2.08
CA LEU A 35 -3.70 -2.38 1.22
C LEU A 35 -5.13 -2.78 1.50
N HIS A 36 -5.89 -2.93 0.41
CA HIS A 36 -7.28 -3.39 0.47
C HIS A 36 -7.30 -4.84 -0.01
N PHE A 37 -7.79 -5.73 0.84
CA PHE A 37 -7.82 -7.14 0.52
C PHE A 37 -9.20 -7.52 -0.01
N ARG A 38 -9.24 -8.36 -1.04
CA ARG A 38 -10.51 -8.71 -1.69
C ARG A 38 -11.47 -9.40 -0.75
N LYS A 39 -10.96 -10.21 0.15
CA LYS A 39 -11.83 -10.93 1.08
C LYS A 39 -12.22 -10.08 2.26
N GLY A 40 -11.84 -8.83 2.25
CA GLY A 40 -12.18 -7.90 3.32
C GLY A 40 -10.96 -7.53 4.10
N GLY A 41 -11.02 -6.33 4.68
CA GLY A 41 -9.92 -5.84 5.48
C GLY A 41 -9.11 -4.79 4.75
N VAL A 42 -8.83 -3.72 5.47
CA VAL A 42 -7.98 -2.65 4.98
C VAL A 42 -6.91 -2.45 6.04
N TYR A 43 -5.65 -2.53 5.62
CA TYR A 43 -4.52 -2.45 6.53
C TYR A 43 -3.59 -1.33 6.11
N GLU A 44 -3.14 -0.55 7.08
CA GLU A 44 -2.13 0.48 6.85
C GLU A 44 -0.80 0.00 7.40
N PHE A 45 0.21 -0.09 6.53
CA PHE A 45 1.54 -0.50 6.92
C PHE A 45 2.42 0.72 7.05
N ILE A 46 3.16 0.80 8.14
CA ILE A 46 3.83 2.01 8.59
C ILE A 46 5.31 1.95 8.25
N ASP A 47 5.87 3.12 7.92
CA ASP A 47 7.30 3.26 7.62
C ASP A 47 7.71 2.43 6.41
N VAL A 48 6.90 2.49 5.36
CA VAL A 48 7.16 1.77 4.11
C VAL A 48 7.79 2.72 3.11
N GLU A 49 8.96 2.35 2.57
CA GLU A 49 9.63 3.18 1.59
C GLU A 49 8.92 3.11 0.25
N ARG A 50 9.02 4.17 -0.54
CA ARG A 50 8.42 4.24 -1.86
C ARG A 50 8.84 3.06 -2.73
N ASN A 51 10.08 2.65 -2.59
CA ASN A 51 10.61 1.55 -3.39
C ASN A 51 9.81 0.26 -3.18
N THR A 52 9.37 0.02 -1.95
CA THR A 52 8.56 -1.18 -1.67
C THR A 52 7.23 -1.11 -2.42
N TYR A 53 6.61 0.06 -2.44
CA TYR A 53 5.37 0.24 -3.19
C TYR A 53 5.61 0.02 -4.69
N ASP A 54 6.70 0.60 -5.22
CA ASP A 54 7.00 0.44 -6.63
C ASP A 54 7.22 -1.03 -6.99
N GLU A 55 7.91 -1.77 -6.12
CA GLU A 55 8.15 -3.18 -6.39
C GLU A 55 6.87 -4.00 -6.30
N LEU A 56 5.97 -3.62 -5.40
CA LEU A 56 4.67 -4.27 -5.33
C LEU A 56 3.94 -4.15 -6.67
N LEU A 57 3.96 -2.95 -7.26
CA LEU A 57 3.26 -2.73 -8.52
C LEU A 57 3.88 -3.49 -9.68
N LYS A 58 5.17 -3.80 -9.59
CA LYS A 58 5.87 -4.53 -10.66
C LYS A 58 5.83 -6.03 -10.48
N ALA A 59 5.33 -6.51 -9.35
CA ALA A 59 5.37 -7.94 -9.05
C ALA A 59 4.44 -8.70 -9.98
N LYS A 60 4.85 -9.87 -10.40
CA LYS A 60 3.99 -10.73 -11.18
C LYS A 60 2.79 -11.19 -10.39
N SER A 61 2.99 -11.40 -9.09
CA SER A 61 1.91 -11.73 -8.19
C SER A 61 2.01 -10.80 -6.99
N VAL A 62 1.07 -9.86 -6.91
CA VAL A 62 1.10 -8.93 -5.78
C VAL A 62 0.82 -9.64 -4.47
N GLY A 63 0.03 -10.72 -4.49
CA GLY A 63 -0.21 -11.49 -3.28
C GLY A 63 1.03 -12.17 -2.77
N GLN A 64 1.82 -12.76 -3.67
CA GLN A 64 3.07 -13.37 -3.26
C GLN A 64 4.08 -12.34 -2.78
N PHE A 65 4.13 -11.21 -3.45
CA PHE A 65 5.01 -10.14 -3.03
C PHE A 65 4.64 -9.68 -1.62
N PHE A 66 3.34 -9.52 -1.37
CA PHE A 66 2.89 -9.13 -0.04
C PHE A 66 3.37 -10.12 1.01
N HIS A 67 3.20 -11.41 0.76
CA HIS A 67 3.58 -12.41 1.74
C HIS A 67 5.08 -12.44 1.99
N SER A 68 5.89 -12.23 0.97
CA SER A 68 7.33 -12.38 1.12
C SER A 68 8.01 -11.08 1.54
N ALA A 69 7.48 -9.92 1.15
CA ALA A 69 8.18 -8.67 1.35
C ALA A 69 7.51 -7.73 2.34
N ILE A 70 6.22 -7.92 2.61
CA ILE A 70 5.50 -6.98 3.45
C ILE A 70 4.98 -7.62 4.72
N LYS A 71 4.33 -8.77 4.61
CA LYS A 71 3.74 -9.44 5.75
C LYS A 71 4.82 -9.80 6.78
N GLY A 72 4.62 -9.33 8.01
CA GLY A 72 5.56 -9.60 9.07
C GLY A 72 6.81 -8.75 9.04
N LYS A 73 6.92 -7.83 8.08
CA LYS A 73 8.10 -6.98 7.97
C LYS A 73 7.87 -5.57 8.45
N PHE A 74 6.61 -5.14 8.56
CA PHE A 74 6.27 -3.78 8.94
C PHE A 74 5.19 -3.81 10.01
N GLU A 75 5.17 -2.77 10.83
CA GLU A 75 4.04 -2.56 11.74
C GLU A 75 2.84 -2.11 10.94
N PHE A 76 1.66 -2.45 11.42
CA PHE A 76 0.46 -2.11 10.68
C PHE A 76 -0.71 -1.88 11.62
N LEU A 77 -1.72 -1.18 11.08
CA LEU A 77 -3.00 -0.98 11.75
C LEU A 77 -4.09 -1.49 10.83
N ARG A 78 -5.05 -2.19 11.41
CA ARG A 78 -6.20 -2.63 10.63
C ARG A 78 -7.26 -1.55 10.67
N ARG A 79 -7.73 -1.13 9.50
CA ARG A 79 -8.68 -0.04 9.39
C ARG A 79 -10.10 -0.52 9.07
N GLY A 80 -10.26 -1.68 8.57
CA GLY A 80 -11.60 -2.13 8.26
C GLY A 80 -11.75 -3.58 7.96
#